data_3509b508dde139c966a1a642a9fa648b
#
_entry.id   3509b508dde139c966a1a642a9fa648b
#
_cell.length_a   1.000
_cell.length_b   1.000
_cell.length_c   1.000
_cell.angle_alpha   90.00
_cell.angle_beta   90.00
_cell.angle_gamma   90.00
#
_symmetry.space_group_name_H-M   'P 1'
#
loop_
_entity.id
_entity.type
_entity.pdbx_description
1 polymer ?
#
loop_
_entity_poly.entity_id
_entity_poly.type
_entity_poly.pdbx_seq_one_letter_code
_entity_poly.pdbx_strand_id
1 'polypeptide(L)'
;MNFVNFPQPSSANSLPGLRFENSFLNELPEDPLQENYCRQVRGACYSRVMPKPMENPQMLAFSRETAELVGLSEEQCQSREFAEIFTGNAFLEGMEPFAMCYGGHQFGNWAGQLGDGRAINLGDVINEKGERWALQLKGAGPTPYARGADGLAVLRSSTVSYTHLRAHET
;
A
#
# COMPACT_ATOMS: atom_id res chain seq x y z
N MET A 1 -22.25 -4.84 12.11
CA MET A 1 -20.82 -5.26 12.11
C MET A 1 -20.43 -5.41 10.65
N ASN A 2 -19.76 -4.42 10.08
CA ASN A 2 -19.23 -4.52 8.73
C ASN A 2 -17.86 -5.18 8.82
N PHE A 3 -17.82 -6.50 8.66
CA PHE A 3 -16.56 -7.20 8.46
C PHE A 3 -15.91 -6.66 7.19
N VAL A 4 -14.61 -6.39 7.22
CA VAL A 4 -13.83 -6.11 6.02
C VAL A 4 -13.90 -7.37 5.16
N ASN A 5 -14.81 -7.38 4.19
CA ASN A 5 -14.90 -8.46 3.23
C ASN A 5 -13.75 -8.24 2.24
N PHE A 6 -12.68 -9.01 2.38
CA PHE A 6 -11.63 -9.04 1.37
C PHE A 6 -12.26 -9.51 0.06
N PRO A 7 -12.17 -8.73 -1.02
CA PRO A 7 -12.61 -9.20 -2.33
C PRO A 7 -11.87 -10.48 -2.66
N GLN A 8 -12.58 -11.46 -3.18
CA GLN A 8 -11.96 -12.71 -3.63
C GLN A 8 -10.93 -12.37 -4.72
N PRO A 9 -9.75 -12.97 -4.70
CA PRO A 9 -8.74 -12.76 -5.73
C PRO A 9 -9.37 -13.03 -7.10
N SER A 10 -9.08 -12.18 -8.08
CA SER A 10 -9.52 -12.43 -9.45
C SER A 10 -8.88 -13.74 -9.92
N SER A 11 -9.66 -14.60 -10.55
CA SER A 11 -9.25 -15.95 -10.97
C SER A 11 -8.20 -16.00 -12.10
N ALA A 12 -7.65 -14.87 -12.47
CA ALA A 12 -6.57 -14.74 -13.43
C ALA A 12 -5.35 -14.11 -12.76
N ASN A 13 -4.39 -14.94 -12.39
CA ASN A 13 -3.06 -14.53 -11.94
C ASN A 13 -2.29 -14.01 -13.16
N SER A 14 -2.55 -12.80 -13.61
CA SER A 14 -1.97 -12.25 -14.83
C SER A 14 -0.71 -11.40 -14.59
N LEU A 15 -0.28 -11.25 -13.34
CA LEU A 15 1.04 -10.74 -12.98
C LEU A 15 1.88 -11.84 -12.29
N PRO A 16 2.31 -12.87 -13.02
CA PRO A 16 2.90 -14.08 -12.44
C PRO A 16 4.26 -13.88 -11.76
N GLY A 17 4.86 -12.70 -11.85
CA GLY A 17 6.13 -12.36 -11.18
C GLY A 17 5.99 -12.00 -9.70
N LEU A 18 4.80 -11.65 -9.23
CA LEU A 18 4.61 -11.16 -7.86
C LEU A 18 4.31 -12.32 -6.90
N ARG A 19 5.28 -12.69 -6.10
CA ARG A 19 5.14 -13.68 -5.04
C ARG A 19 5.12 -12.99 -3.68
N PHE A 20 3.93 -12.96 -3.04
CA PHE A 20 3.74 -12.33 -1.74
C PHE A 20 4.30 -13.16 -0.59
N GLU A 21 4.84 -12.47 0.40
CA GLU A 21 5.33 -13.02 1.66
C GLU A 21 4.99 -12.02 2.78
N ASN A 22 4.07 -12.40 3.66
CA ASN A 22 3.44 -11.50 4.62
C ASN A 22 3.96 -11.71 6.06
N SER A 23 5.28 -11.87 6.26
CA SER A 23 5.85 -12.08 7.60
C SER A 23 5.52 -10.94 8.55
N PHE A 24 5.50 -9.68 8.08
CA PHE A 24 5.12 -8.53 8.89
C PHE A 24 3.72 -8.73 9.53
N LEU A 25 2.76 -9.17 8.76
CA LEU A 25 1.39 -9.39 9.23
C LEU A 25 1.26 -10.63 10.13
N ASN A 26 2.08 -11.65 9.86
CA ASN A 26 2.05 -12.91 10.60
C ASN A 26 2.75 -12.84 11.96
N GLU A 27 3.75 -11.96 12.10
CA GLU A 27 4.62 -11.89 13.28
C GLU A 27 4.27 -10.74 14.23
N LEU A 28 3.61 -9.68 13.74
CA LEU A 28 3.32 -8.48 14.53
C LEU A 28 1.84 -8.39 14.93
N PRO A 29 1.55 -7.71 16.06
CA PRO A 29 0.18 -7.60 16.54
C PRO A 29 -0.69 -6.73 15.64
N GLU A 30 -1.84 -7.29 15.27
CA GLU A 30 -2.89 -6.61 14.51
C GLU A 30 -3.79 -5.78 15.43
N ASP A 31 -4.29 -4.66 14.92
CA ASP A 31 -5.37 -3.90 15.52
C ASP A 31 -6.68 -4.72 15.45
N PRO A 32 -7.29 -5.06 16.59
CA PRO A 32 -8.51 -5.88 16.61
C PRO A 32 -9.74 -5.17 16.04
N LEU A 33 -9.69 -3.82 15.88
CA LEU A 33 -10.78 -3.03 15.32
C LEU A 33 -10.66 -2.93 13.81
N GLN A 34 -11.58 -3.57 13.10
CA GLN A 34 -11.60 -3.56 11.63
C GLN A 34 -12.31 -2.33 11.05
N GLU A 35 -12.94 -1.50 11.88
CA GLU A 35 -13.60 -0.29 11.42
C GLU A 35 -12.59 0.78 11.05
N ASN A 36 -12.69 1.31 9.82
CA ASN A 36 -11.75 2.31 9.31
C ASN A 36 -12.22 3.73 9.63
N TYR A 37 -11.85 4.24 10.80
CA TYR A 37 -12.02 5.64 11.20
C TYR A 37 -10.78 6.14 11.94
N CYS A 38 -10.55 7.44 11.94
CA CYS A 38 -9.40 8.06 12.59
C CYS A 38 -9.46 7.89 14.12
N ARG A 39 -8.47 7.22 14.70
CA ARG A 39 -8.39 6.90 16.14
C ARG A 39 -6.98 6.72 16.64
N GLN A 40 -6.84 6.68 17.97
CA GLN A 40 -5.63 6.19 18.61
C GLN A 40 -5.68 4.64 18.64
N VAL A 41 -4.68 4.01 18.04
CA VAL A 41 -4.49 2.55 18.05
C VAL A 41 -3.43 2.23 19.09
N ARG A 42 -3.68 1.25 19.95
CA ARG A 42 -2.78 0.86 21.04
C ARG A 42 -2.48 -0.62 20.99
N GLY A 43 -1.21 -0.97 21.22
CA GLY A 43 -0.78 -2.37 21.29
C GLY A 43 -0.80 -3.11 19.96
N ALA A 44 -0.86 -2.39 18.84
CA ALA A 44 -0.83 -2.96 17.50
C ALA A 44 0.20 -2.26 16.62
N CYS A 45 0.72 -2.97 15.63
CA CYS A 45 1.67 -2.48 14.65
C CYS A 45 1.02 -2.09 13.32
N TYR A 46 -0.19 -2.56 13.06
CA TYR A 46 -0.94 -2.25 11.84
C TYR A 46 -2.45 -2.41 12.04
N SER A 47 -3.21 -1.77 11.18
CA SER A 47 -4.66 -1.97 11.01
C SER A 47 -4.98 -2.46 9.60
N ARG A 48 -5.88 -3.43 9.46
CA ARG A 48 -6.40 -3.85 8.16
C ARG A 48 -7.22 -2.72 7.56
N VAL A 49 -6.93 -2.35 6.34
CA VAL A 49 -7.64 -1.29 5.61
C VAL A 49 -7.76 -1.66 4.13
N MET A 50 -8.85 -1.23 3.51
CA MET A 50 -9.05 -1.43 2.07
C MET A 50 -8.86 -0.12 1.33
N PRO A 51 -8.18 -0.11 0.18
CA PRO A 51 -8.14 1.03 -0.71
C PRO A 51 -9.56 1.45 -1.13
N LYS A 52 -9.74 2.75 -1.34
CA LYS A 52 -10.98 3.28 -1.91
C LYS A 52 -10.99 3.03 -3.42
N PRO A 53 -11.99 2.34 -3.96
CA PRO A 53 -12.06 2.08 -5.41
C PRO A 53 -12.06 3.37 -6.22
N MET A 54 -11.38 3.36 -7.37
CA MET A 54 -11.27 4.47 -8.29
C MET A 54 -11.92 4.12 -9.63
N GLU A 55 -12.66 5.06 -10.21
CA GLU A 55 -13.28 4.87 -11.53
C GLU A 55 -12.25 5.01 -12.65
N ASN A 56 -12.28 4.08 -13.60
CA ASN A 56 -11.47 4.10 -14.81
C ASN A 56 -9.97 4.41 -14.58
N PRO A 57 -9.25 3.60 -13.77
CA PRO A 57 -7.86 3.85 -13.51
C PRO A 57 -7.04 3.74 -14.81
N GLN A 58 -6.08 4.66 -14.94
CA GLN A 58 -5.17 4.68 -16.08
C GLN A 58 -3.73 4.83 -15.59
N MET A 59 -2.84 4.03 -16.14
CA MET A 59 -1.41 4.15 -15.88
C MET A 59 -0.86 5.40 -16.59
N LEU A 60 -0.20 6.28 -15.85
CA LEU A 60 0.40 7.51 -16.38
C LEU A 60 1.90 7.37 -16.61
N ALA A 61 2.59 6.73 -15.69
CA ALA A 61 4.03 6.51 -15.76
C ALA A 61 4.44 5.38 -14.80
N PHE A 62 5.54 4.72 -15.12
CA PHE A 62 6.21 3.74 -14.24
C PHE A 62 7.73 3.82 -14.44
N SER A 63 8.49 3.36 -13.45
CA SER A 63 9.93 3.17 -13.57
C SER A 63 10.21 1.75 -14.01
N ARG A 64 10.92 1.58 -15.12
CA ARG A 64 11.35 0.27 -15.63
C ARG A 64 12.24 -0.44 -14.63
N GLU A 65 13.19 0.29 -14.08
CA GLU A 65 14.13 -0.25 -13.09
C GLU A 65 13.40 -0.78 -11.85
N THR A 66 12.39 -0.06 -11.37
CA THR A 66 11.59 -0.50 -10.22
C THR A 66 10.70 -1.70 -10.59
N ALA A 67 10.14 -1.74 -11.78
CA ALA A 67 9.36 -2.87 -12.26
C ALA A 67 10.22 -4.15 -12.32
N GLU A 68 11.44 -4.06 -12.88
CA GLU A 68 12.40 -5.16 -12.94
C GLU A 68 12.80 -5.67 -11.54
N LEU A 69 12.95 -4.77 -10.54
CA LEU A 69 13.26 -5.16 -9.16
C LEU A 69 12.19 -6.07 -8.54
N VAL A 70 10.94 -5.87 -8.90
CA VAL A 70 9.81 -6.69 -8.40
C VAL A 70 9.39 -7.80 -9.37
N GLY A 71 10.13 -7.97 -10.47
CA GLY A 71 9.88 -9.06 -11.44
C GLY A 71 8.74 -8.78 -12.42
N LEU A 72 8.42 -7.51 -12.70
CA LEU A 72 7.41 -7.12 -13.66
C LEU A 72 8.02 -6.66 -14.99
N SER A 73 7.45 -7.11 -16.10
CA SER A 73 7.81 -6.65 -17.45
C SER A 73 7.15 -5.30 -17.76
N GLU A 74 7.70 -4.60 -18.77
CA GLU A 74 7.11 -3.36 -19.27
C GLU A 74 5.68 -3.59 -19.80
N GLU A 75 5.44 -4.70 -20.48
CA GLU A 75 4.13 -5.07 -21.03
C GLU A 75 3.10 -5.26 -19.90
N GLN A 76 3.49 -5.93 -18.82
CA GLN A 76 2.65 -6.08 -17.63
C GLN A 76 2.32 -4.73 -17.01
N CYS A 77 3.31 -3.83 -16.87
CA CYS A 77 3.10 -2.49 -16.31
C CYS A 77 2.17 -1.60 -17.15
N GLN A 78 2.09 -1.85 -18.47
CA GLN A 78 1.19 -1.12 -19.38
C GLN A 78 -0.21 -1.74 -19.47
N SER A 79 -0.44 -2.87 -18.80
CA SER A 79 -1.73 -3.57 -18.85
C SER A 79 -2.81 -2.84 -18.06
N ARG A 80 -4.07 -3.03 -18.44
CA ARG A 80 -5.21 -2.55 -17.66
C ARG A 80 -5.24 -3.16 -16.27
N GLU A 81 -4.89 -4.42 -16.16
CA GLU A 81 -4.88 -5.14 -14.90
C GLU A 81 -3.87 -4.54 -13.91
N PHE A 82 -2.69 -4.15 -14.36
CA PHE A 82 -1.74 -3.42 -13.54
C PHE A 82 -2.37 -2.14 -12.97
N ALA A 83 -3.06 -1.35 -13.80
CA ALA A 83 -3.74 -0.15 -13.33
C ALA A 83 -4.83 -0.46 -12.29
N GLU A 84 -5.64 -1.51 -12.49
CA GLU A 84 -6.67 -1.92 -11.52
C GLU A 84 -6.06 -2.39 -10.19
N ILE A 85 -4.96 -3.16 -10.22
CA ILE A 85 -4.30 -3.66 -9.02
C ILE A 85 -3.61 -2.51 -8.25
N PHE A 86 -2.82 -1.70 -8.95
CA PHE A 86 -2.03 -0.63 -8.31
C PHE A 86 -2.82 0.66 -8.05
N THR A 87 -4.13 0.64 -8.26
CA THR A 87 -5.08 1.61 -7.69
C THR A 87 -5.91 1.02 -6.55
N GLY A 88 -5.78 -0.28 -6.29
CA GLY A 88 -6.52 -0.97 -5.23
C GLY A 88 -7.94 -1.39 -5.63
N ASN A 89 -8.25 -1.45 -6.93
CA ASN A 89 -9.53 -1.95 -7.43
C ASN A 89 -9.57 -3.48 -7.54
N ALA A 90 -8.41 -4.11 -7.75
CA ALA A 90 -8.28 -5.56 -7.84
C ALA A 90 -7.12 -6.04 -6.95
N PHE A 91 -7.17 -7.30 -6.57
CA PHE A 91 -6.17 -7.91 -5.68
C PHE A 91 -5.67 -9.23 -6.26
N LEU A 92 -4.38 -9.48 -6.12
CA LEU A 92 -3.75 -10.76 -6.40
C LEU A 92 -3.83 -11.66 -5.18
N GLU A 93 -3.68 -12.95 -5.40
CA GLU A 93 -3.52 -13.92 -4.31
C GLU A 93 -2.30 -13.55 -3.44
N GLY A 94 -2.50 -13.53 -2.13
CA GLY A 94 -1.48 -13.13 -1.16
C GLY A 94 -1.40 -11.64 -0.87
N MET A 95 -2.09 -10.77 -1.60
CA MET A 95 -2.23 -9.36 -1.20
C MET A 95 -3.12 -9.22 0.02
N GLU A 96 -2.60 -8.55 1.05
CA GLU A 96 -3.31 -8.30 2.30
C GLU A 96 -3.17 -6.84 2.71
N PRO A 97 -4.07 -5.94 2.25
CA PRO A 97 -3.93 -4.51 2.46
C PRO A 97 -3.95 -4.09 3.94
N PHE A 98 -3.01 -3.23 4.33
CA PHE A 98 -2.90 -2.72 5.69
C PHE A 98 -2.22 -1.34 5.74
N ALA A 99 -2.43 -0.63 6.86
CA ALA A 99 -1.72 0.60 7.20
C ALA A 99 -0.90 0.39 8.48
N MET A 100 0.35 0.83 8.48
CA MET A 100 1.24 0.70 9.64
C MET A 100 0.92 1.71 10.71
N CYS A 101 1.01 1.26 11.98
CA CYS A 101 0.98 2.09 13.18
C CYS A 101 2.40 2.27 13.71
N TYR A 102 2.86 3.50 13.78
CA TYR A 102 4.16 3.83 14.34
C TYR A 102 4.14 5.18 15.06
N GLY A 103 5.08 5.38 15.96
CA GLY A 103 5.33 6.67 16.57
C GLY A 103 6.53 7.37 15.94
N GLY A 104 6.63 8.69 16.11
CA GLY A 104 7.75 9.40 15.53
C GLY A 104 7.88 10.85 15.98
N HIS A 105 8.95 11.50 15.51
CA HIS A 105 9.23 12.91 15.73
C HIS A 105 8.80 13.74 14.55
N GLN A 106 8.23 14.90 14.80
CA GLN A 106 7.96 15.94 13.79
C GLN A 106 8.47 17.28 14.31
N PHE A 107 9.22 17.99 13.49
CA PHE A 107 9.81 19.29 13.84
C PHE A 107 10.58 19.28 15.18
N GLY A 108 11.35 18.21 15.43
CA GLY A 108 12.16 18.05 16.63
C GLY A 108 11.41 17.62 17.89
N ASN A 109 10.10 17.46 17.85
CA ASN A 109 9.27 17.03 18.98
C ASN A 109 8.68 15.64 18.77
N TRP A 110 8.54 14.88 19.84
CA TRP A 110 7.82 13.61 19.80
C TRP A 110 6.33 13.86 19.52
N ALA A 111 5.85 13.41 18.38
CA ALA A 111 4.47 13.62 17.93
C ALA A 111 3.49 12.53 18.42
N GLY A 112 4.00 11.49 19.10
CA GLY A 112 3.20 10.33 19.48
C GLY A 112 2.86 9.43 18.29
N GLN A 113 1.61 8.98 18.21
CA GLN A 113 1.17 8.16 17.08
C GLN A 113 1.16 8.96 15.77
N LEU A 114 1.84 8.43 14.78
CA LEU A 114 1.82 8.87 13.39
C LEU A 114 1.09 7.80 12.55
N GLY A 115 1.84 6.93 11.89
CA GLY A 115 1.30 5.87 11.04
C GLY A 115 1.05 6.29 9.60
N ASP A 116 0.61 5.34 8.80
CA ASP A 116 0.34 5.49 7.36
C ASP A 116 -0.98 6.22 7.11
N GLY A 117 -1.00 7.54 7.23
CA GLY A 117 -2.23 8.35 7.14
C GLY A 117 -2.88 8.38 5.76
N ARG A 118 -2.13 8.09 4.70
CA ARG A 118 -2.62 7.98 3.31
C ARG A 118 -1.82 6.98 2.49
N ALA A 119 -1.12 6.07 3.15
CA ALA A 119 -0.43 4.98 2.51
C ALA A 119 -1.10 3.67 2.91
N ILE A 120 -1.26 2.77 1.97
CA ILE A 120 -1.82 1.43 2.18
C ILE A 120 -0.85 0.43 1.58
N ASN A 121 -0.29 -0.42 2.43
CA ASN A 121 0.60 -1.48 2.00
C ASN A 121 -0.24 -2.61 1.39
N LEU A 122 0.23 -3.20 0.30
CA LEU A 122 -0.41 -4.35 -0.35
C LEU A 122 0.21 -5.68 0.10
N GLY A 123 1.38 -5.63 0.69
CA GLY A 123 2.20 -6.76 1.13
C GLY A 123 3.62 -6.66 0.61
N ASP A 124 4.45 -7.59 1.04
CA ASP A 124 5.83 -7.72 0.57
C ASP A 124 5.91 -8.78 -0.53
N VAL A 125 6.69 -8.50 -1.56
CA VAL A 125 7.00 -9.46 -2.63
C VAL A 125 8.45 -9.89 -2.56
N ILE A 126 8.70 -11.15 -2.90
CA ILE A 126 10.06 -11.71 -3.02
C ILE A 126 10.34 -11.88 -4.50
N ASN A 127 11.39 -11.22 -4.99
CA ASN A 127 11.82 -11.36 -6.38
C ASN A 127 12.62 -12.66 -6.60
N GLU A 128 13.00 -12.92 -7.85
CA GLU A 128 13.78 -14.11 -8.23
C GLU A 128 15.17 -14.18 -7.56
N LYS A 129 15.70 -13.04 -7.12
CA LYS A 129 16.97 -12.96 -6.39
C LYS A 129 16.83 -13.23 -4.89
N GLY A 130 15.60 -13.42 -4.40
CA GLY A 130 15.30 -13.57 -2.98
C GLY A 130 15.27 -12.23 -2.21
N GLU A 131 15.27 -11.10 -2.92
CA GLU A 131 15.16 -9.78 -2.30
C GLU A 131 13.70 -9.45 -2.01
N ARG A 132 13.47 -8.82 -0.85
CA ARG A 132 12.14 -8.42 -0.38
C ARG A 132 11.83 -6.96 -0.73
N TRP A 133 10.67 -6.73 -1.32
CA TRP A 133 10.20 -5.40 -1.70
C TRP A 133 8.78 -5.17 -1.18
N ALA A 134 8.57 -4.09 -0.43
CA ALA A 134 7.25 -3.69 0.03
C ALA A 134 6.48 -2.95 -1.08
N LEU A 135 5.27 -3.40 -1.38
CA LEU A 135 4.37 -2.71 -2.29
C LEU A 135 3.41 -1.82 -1.50
N GLN A 136 3.43 -0.53 -1.79
CA GLN A 136 2.63 0.44 -1.06
C GLN A 136 1.92 1.40 -2.01
N LEU A 137 0.60 1.57 -1.82
CA LEU A 137 -0.20 2.60 -2.49
C LEU A 137 -0.11 3.91 -1.71
N LYS A 138 0.07 5.03 -2.41
CA LYS A 138 0.03 6.36 -1.82
C LYS A 138 -1.22 7.11 -2.25
N GLY A 139 -2.04 7.49 -1.28
CA GLY A 139 -3.26 8.25 -1.53
C GLY A 139 -4.43 7.39 -2.02
N ALA A 140 -4.49 6.14 -1.60
CA ALA A 140 -5.52 5.19 -1.99
C ALA A 140 -6.73 5.18 -1.05
N GLY A 141 -6.87 6.13 -0.15
CA GLY A 141 -8.01 6.27 0.74
C GLY A 141 -7.63 6.51 2.20
N PRO A 142 -8.63 6.73 3.07
CA PRO A 142 -8.40 6.99 4.48
C PRO A 142 -7.92 5.75 5.23
N THR A 143 -7.16 6.00 6.31
CA THR A 143 -6.72 4.97 7.25
C THR A 143 -7.01 5.44 8.66
N PRO A 144 -6.89 4.60 9.70
CA PRO A 144 -7.03 5.04 11.10
C PRO A 144 -6.04 6.14 11.50
N TYR A 145 -4.98 6.32 10.72
CA TYR A 145 -3.89 7.28 10.98
C TYR A 145 -3.98 8.56 10.15
N ALA A 146 -5.07 8.77 9.41
CA ALA A 146 -5.23 9.87 8.44
C ALA A 146 -5.39 11.25 9.09
N ARG A 147 -5.54 11.34 10.42
CA ARG A 147 -5.66 12.61 11.17
C ARG A 147 -6.77 13.54 10.65
N GLY A 148 -7.89 12.96 10.18
CA GLY A 148 -9.03 13.70 9.64
C GLY A 148 -8.92 14.07 8.15
N ALA A 149 -7.85 13.67 7.46
CA ALA A 149 -7.74 13.79 6.01
C ALA A 149 -8.48 12.67 5.27
N ASP A 150 -8.81 12.88 4.00
CA ASP A 150 -9.50 11.91 3.13
C ASP A 150 -8.63 10.73 2.68
N GLY A 151 -7.33 10.79 2.98
CA GLY A 151 -6.36 9.75 2.61
C GLY A 151 -6.03 9.70 1.12
N LEU A 152 -6.53 10.62 0.30
CA LEU A 152 -6.27 10.66 -1.14
C LEU A 152 -5.03 11.49 -1.49
N ALA A 153 -4.41 11.18 -2.62
CA ALA A 153 -3.32 11.95 -3.18
C ALA A 153 -3.78 12.70 -4.43
N VAL A 154 -3.39 13.96 -4.54
CA VAL A 154 -3.53 14.71 -5.79
C VAL A 154 -2.36 14.38 -6.72
N LEU A 155 -2.57 14.46 -8.04
CA LEU A 155 -1.55 14.11 -9.04
C LEU A 155 -0.21 14.81 -8.77
N ARG A 156 -0.22 16.09 -8.42
CA ARG A 156 1.00 16.84 -8.11
C ARG A 156 1.82 16.20 -6.98
N SER A 157 1.19 15.76 -5.90
CA SER A 157 1.93 15.12 -4.79
C SER A 157 2.47 13.75 -5.16
N SER A 158 1.80 13.02 -6.04
CA SER A 158 2.30 11.75 -6.57
C SER A 158 3.49 11.98 -7.51
N THR A 159 3.42 12.99 -8.38
CA THR A 159 4.53 13.39 -9.27
C THR A 159 5.77 13.78 -8.47
N VAL A 160 5.63 14.57 -7.39
CA VAL A 160 6.75 14.93 -6.52
C VAL A 160 7.37 13.70 -5.88
N SER A 161 6.57 12.75 -5.40
CA SER A 161 7.09 11.50 -4.86
C SER A 161 7.86 10.69 -5.91
N TYR A 162 7.33 10.58 -7.11
CA TYR A 162 7.97 9.87 -8.21
C TYR A 162 9.31 10.47 -8.60
N THR A 163 9.43 11.80 -8.63
CA THR A 163 10.64 12.49 -9.11
C THR A 163 11.68 12.77 -8.01
N HIS A 164 11.28 12.86 -6.73
CA HIS A 164 12.13 13.38 -5.65
C HIS A 164 12.33 12.39 -4.49
N LEU A 165 11.71 11.19 -4.50
CA LEU A 165 11.85 10.25 -3.38
C LEU A 165 13.31 9.84 -3.13
N ARG A 166 14.12 9.72 -4.18
CA ARG A 166 15.56 9.44 -4.05
C ARG A 166 16.34 10.51 -3.30
N ALA A 167 15.82 11.75 -3.22
CA ALA A 167 16.48 12.84 -2.50
C ALA A 167 16.35 12.75 -0.97
N HIS A 168 15.48 11.88 -0.47
CA HIS A 168 15.26 11.69 0.96
C HIS A 168 15.96 10.47 1.57
N GLU A 169 16.68 9.70 0.74
CA GLU A 169 17.44 8.51 1.16
C GLU A 169 18.89 8.81 1.50
N THR A 170 19.30 10.07 1.49
CA THR A 170 20.66 10.53 1.83
C THR A 170 20.74 11.22 3.17
#